data_7051a089b75f1c297dbd495af402b629
#
_entry.id   7051a089b75f1c297dbd495af402b629
#
_cell.length_a   1.000
_cell.length_b   1.000
_cell.length_c   1.000
_cell.angle_alpha   90.00
_cell.angle_beta   90.00
_cell.angle_gamma   90.00
#
_symmetry.space_group_name_H-M   'P 1'
#
loop_
_entity.id
_entity.type
_entity.pdbx_description
1 polymer ?
#
loop_
_entity_poly.entity_id
_entity_poly.type
_entity_poly.pdbx_seq_one_letter_code
_entity_poly.pdbx_strand_id
1 'polypeptide(L)'
;PALSGAKNIKSLYAKAYKHPTETVTGVHKDPEQDATNLGVGKRHSECWDCHNPHQAQTGSHTVAGTGGNLIGKVLLGQWGVEPSWGTTAWVTASSYLKQVFTNTTGFKQYQLCMKCHSSYAFASTPPTGITDQAIELNPYNRGAHPVRAGLNSQTGSTTPKPLAATQVSAPWTARGTQTMSCSDCHDSDVASDPKGTHGSAAARLKKGTGIYWPTNASGVLYNLG
;
A
#
# COMPACT_ATOMS: atom_id res chain seq x y z
N PRO A 1 -29.76 -14.40 0.68
CA PRO A 1 -28.97 -15.44 0.00
C PRO A 1 -27.57 -14.93 -0.20
N ALA A 2 -26.58 -15.65 0.36
CA ALA A 2 -25.19 -15.34 0.08
C ALA A 2 -24.93 -15.59 -1.40
N LEU A 3 -24.40 -14.60 -2.12
CA LEU A 3 -23.94 -14.80 -3.48
C LEU A 3 -22.83 -15.84 -3.48
N SER A 4 -22.97 -16.88 -4.30
CA SER A 4 -21.93 -17.91 -4.44
C SER A 4 -20.61 -17.23 -4.81
N GLY A 5 -19.54 -17.50 -4.04
CA GLY A 5 -18.21 -16.91 -4.24
C GLY A 5 -17.98 -15.54 -3.59
N ALA A 6 -19.00 -14.92 -2.98
CA ALA A 6 -18.81 -13.68 -2.24
C ALA A 6 -17.92 -13.92 -1.00
N LYS A 7 -16.95 -13.05 -0.81
CA LYS A 7 -16.04 -13.09 0.35
C LYS A 7 -16.62 -12.31 1.53
N ASN A 8 -16.47 -12.84 2.73
CA ASN A 8 -16.92 -12.17 3.94
C ASN A 8 -15.86 -11.16 4.42
N ILE A 9 -15.94 -9.93 3.94
CA ILE A 9 -15.05 -8.84 4.39
C ILE A 9 -15.31 -8.46 5.86
N LYS A 10 -16.55 -8.60 6.36
CA LYS A 10 -16.90 -8.21 7.72
C LYS A 10 -16.07 -8.94 8.78
N SER A 11 -15.72 -10.20 8.54
CA SER A 11 -14.88 -10.97 9.45
C SER A 11 -13.48 -10.37 9.66
N LEU A 12 -12.97 -9.63 8.67
CA LEU A 12 -11.67 -8.98 8.75
C LEU A 12 -11.70 -7.76 9.68
N TYR A 13 -12.83 -7.10 9.79
CA TYR A 13 -12.99 -5.96 10.71
C TYR A 13 -13.08 -6.37 12.18
N ALA A 14 -13.20 -7.67 12.48
CA ALA A 14 -13.05 -8.20 13.83
C ALA A 14 -11.59 -8.38 14.26
N LYS A 15 -10.64 -8.30 13.32
CA LYS A 15 -9.20 -8.47 13.61
C LYS A 15 -8.64 -7.26 14.35
N ALA A 16 -7.49 -7.47 15.03
CA ALA A 16 -6.88 -6.46 15.90
C ALA A 16 -6.39 -5.21 15.13
N TYR A 17 -5.87 -5.40 13.92
CA TYR A 17 -5.37 -4.32 13.08
C TYR A 17 -6.19 -4.25 11.80
N LYS A 18 -6.79 -3.10 11.54
CA LYS A 18 -7.73 -2.89 10.42
C LYS A 18 -7.79 -1.42 10.04
N HIS A 19 -8.24 -1.15 8.83
CA HIS A 19 -8.73 0.19 8.54
C HIS A 19 -10.03 0.44 9.32
N PRO A 20 -10.17 1.58 10.01
CA PRO A 20 -11.32 1.85 10.87
C PRO A 20 -12.54 2.24 10.02
N THR A 21 -13.38 1.26 9.69
CA THR A 21 -14.55 1.46 8.82
C THR A 21 -15.89 1.52 9.57
N GLU A 22 -15.90 1.14 10.86
CA GLU A 22 -17.16 0.90 11.60
C GLU A 22 -17.41 1.90 12.73
N THR A 23 -16.42 2.70 13.14
CA THR A 23 -16.47 3.40 14.43
C THR A 23 -16.54 4.92 14.35
N VAL A 24 -16.36 5.51 13.19
CA VAL A 24 -16.34 6.97 13.01
C VAL A 24 -17.27 7.33 11.85
N THR A 25 -18.11 8.32 12.08
CA THR A 25 -18.96 8.91 11.04
C THR A 25 -18.36 10.25 10.60
N GLY A 26 -18.45 10.54 9.34
CA GLY A 26 -17.97 11.80 8.76
C GLY A 26 -17.91 11.70 7.26
N VAL A 27 -17.75 12.83 6.61
CA VAL A 27 -17.59 12.90 5.14
C VAL A 27 -16.15 13.28 4.85
N HIS A 28 -15.48 12.48 4.04
CA HIS A 28 -14.15 12.81 3.55
C HIS A 28 -14.19 14.06 2.67
N LYS A 29 -13.26 14.97 2.92
CA LYS A 29 -13.00 16.13 2.05
C LYS A 29 -11.77 15.84 1.19
N ASP A 30 -11.72 16.44 0.04
CA ASP A 30 -10.60 16.28 -0.89
C ASP A 30 -9.92 17.65 -1.17
N PRO A 31 -8.68 17.86 -0.76
CA PRO A 31 -7.84 17.04 0.14
C PRO A 31 -8.29 17.13 1.60
N GLU A 32 -8.11 16.07 2.34
CA GLU A 32 -8.46 16.02 3.76
C GLU A 32 -7.32 16.58 4.65
N GLN A 33 -6.80 17.72 4.29
CA GLN A 33 -5.69 18.39 4.98
C GLN A 33 -6.07 18.92 6.37
N ASP A 34 -6.83 18.13 7.10
CA ASP A 34 -7.26 18.46 8.44
C ASP A 34 -6.75 17.42 9.43
N ALA A 35 -5.67 17.76 10.14
CA ALA A 35 -5.11 16.94 11.19
C ALA A 35 -6.15 16.61 12.29
N THR A 36 -7.21 17.40 12.40
CA THR A 36 -8.33 17.14 13.33
C THR A 36 -9.13 15.92 12.92
N ASN A 37 -9.39 15.75 11.63
CA ASN A 37 -10.13 14.60 11.11
C ASN A 37 -9.26 13.33 11.06
N LEU A 38 -7.95 13.46 10.96
CA LEU A 38 -7.00 12.36 11.01
C LEU A 38 -6.46 12.09 12.41
N GLY A 39 -6.93 12.81 13.42
CA GLY A 39 -6.55 12.64 14.83
C GLY A 39 -7.00 11.29 15.40
N VAL A 40 -6.43 10.93 16.56
CA VAL A 40 -6.82 9.71 17.27
C VAL A 40 -8.32 9.73 17.58
N GLY A 41 -9.01 8.65 17.26
CA GLY A 41 -10.47 8.53 17.47
C GLY A 41 -11.35 9.13 16.37
N LYS A 42 -10.76 9.79 15.35
CA LYS A 42 -11.50 10.34 14.21
C LYS A 42 -11.12 9.71 12.87
N ARG A 43 -10.02 8.96 12.84
CA ARG A 43 -9.56 8.27 11.64
C ARG A 43 -10.56 7.21 11.21
N HIS A 44 -10.95 7.27 9.97
CA HIS A 44 -11.78 6.25 9.36
C HIS A 44 -11.45 6.12 7.88
N SER A 45 -11.87 5.04 7.29
CA SER A 45 -11.85 4.83 5.86
C SER A 45 -13.15 4.12 5.48
N GLU A 46 -13.70 4.46 4.35
CA GLU A 46 -14.91 3.87 3.85
C GLU A 46 -14.61 2.95 2.67
N CYS A 47 -15.50 2.01 2.38
CA CYS A 47 -15.27 1.07 1.28
C CYS A 47 -15.04 1.80 -0.05
N TRP A 48 -15.76 2.91 -0.26
CA TRP A 48 -15.63 3.73 -1.47
C TRP A 48 -14.37 4.60 -1.52
N ASP A 49 -13.59 4.72 -0.44
CA ASP A 49 -12.30 5.36 -0.51
C ASP A 49 -11.30 4.54 -1.32
N CYS A 50 -11.50 3.23 -1.36
CA CYS A 50 -10.66 2.30 -2.10
C CYS A 50 -11.36 1.66 -3.30
N HIS A 51 -12.68 1.56 -3.30
CA HIS A 51 -13.46 0.85 -4.32
C HIS A 51 -14.54 1.75 -4.91
N ASN A 52 -14.59 1.81 -6.24
CA ASN A 52 -15.74 2.40 -6.94
C ASN A 52 -16.75 1.29 -7.26
N PRO A 53 -17.93 1.25 -6.62
CA PRO A 53 -18.88 0.15 -6.81
C PRO A 53 -19.44 0.05 -8.24
N HIS A 54 -19.33 1.11 -9.04
CA HIS A 54 -19.80 1.14 -10.42
C HIS A 54 -18.77 0.70 -11.46
N GLN A 55 -17.46 0.67 -11.09
CA GLN A 55 -16.38 0.39 -12.03
C GLN A 55 -15.45 -0.74 -11.58
N ALA A 56 -15.45 -1.08 -10.29
CA ALA A 56 -14.65 -2.17 -9.76
C ALA A 56 -15.02 -3.51 -10.42
N GLN A 57 -14.01 -4.26 -10.82
CA GLN A 57 -14.15 -5.56 -11.46
C GLN A 57 -13.32 -6.60 -10.71
N THR A 58 -13.60 -7.87 -10.93
CA THR A 58 -12.77 -8.96 -10.40
C THR A 58 -11.38 -8.94 -11.01
N GLY A 59 -10.36 -9.12 -10.19
CA GLY A 59 -8.96 -9.21 -10.59
C GLY A 59 -8.03 -8.44 -9.65
N SER A 60 -7.00 -9.15 -9.17
CA SER A 60 -5.92 -8.59 -8.36
C SER A 60 -4.75 -8.15 -9.25
N HIS A 61 -3.77 -7.45 -8.65
CA HIS A 61 -2.49 -7.18 -9.29
C HIS A 61 -1.61 -8.44 -9.35
N THR A 62 -0.54 -8.38 -10.13
CA THR A 62 0.44 -9.47 -10.23
C THR A 62 1.52 -9.28 -9.18
N VAL A 63 1.62 -10.21 -8.24
CA VAL A 63 2.67 -10.19 -7.20
C VAL A 63 4.04 -10.45 -7.82
N ALA A 64 5.04 -9.69 -7.39
CA ALA A 64 6.45 -9.85 -7.78
C ALA A 64 6.73 -9.82 -9.29
N GLY A 65 5.89 -9.18 -10.06
CA GLY A 65 6.11 -8.95 -11.50
C GLY A 65 6.81 -7.61 -11.79
N THR A 66 7.20 -7.40 -13.04
CA THR A 66 7.70 -6.10 -13.51
C THR A 66 6.63 -4.99 -13.36
N GLY A 67 5.36 -5.35 -13.44
CA GLY A 67 4.22 -4.48 -13.15
C GLY A 67 3.53 -4.82 -11.81
N GLY A 68 4.26 -5.37 -10.84
CA GLY A 68 3.70 -5.78 -9.56
C GLY A 68 3.09 -4.65 -8.73
N ASN A 69 3.47 -3.42 -9.00
CA ASN A 69 2.91 -2.23 -8.38
C ASN A 69 1.65 -1.68 -9.08
N LEU A 70 1.25 -2.24 -10.22
CA LEU A 70 0.05 -1.79 -10.93
C LEU A 70 -1.22 -2.14 -10.14
N ILE A 71 -2.25 -1.31 -10.29
CA ILE A 71 -3.54 -1.58 -9.65
C ILE A 71 -4.19 -2.84 -10.19
N GLY A 72 -4.89 -3.56 -9.30
CA GLY A 72 -5.85 -4.58 -9.72
C GLY A 72 -7.15 -3.97 -10.22
N LYS A 73 -7.92 -4.74 -11.00
CA LYS A 73 -9.24 -4.29 -11.54
C LYS A 73 -10.23 -3.89 -10.46
N VAL A 74 -10.07 -4.39 -9.24
CA VAL A 74 -10.92 -4.02 -8.08
C VAL A 74 -10.80 -2.54 -7.68
N LEU A 75 -9.77 -1.84 -8.15
CA LEU A 75 -9.53 -0.42 -7.87
C LEU A 75 -9.90 0.49 -9.04
N LEU A 76 -10.44 -0.04 -10.14
CA LEU A 76 -10.88 0.78 -11.28
C LEU A 76 -11.96 1.78 -10.87
N GLY A 77 -11.90 2.96 -11.44
CA GLY A 77 -12.81 4.08 -11.16
C GLY A 77 -12.50 4.82 -9.86
N GLN A 78 -11.55 4.35 -9.09
CA GLN A 78 -11.03 5.08 -7.92
C GLN A 78 -10.02 6.14 -8.34
N TRP A 79 -9.61 6.97 -7.40
CA TRP A 79 -8.57 7.97 -7.59
C TRP A 79 -7.48 7.83 -6.52
N GLY A 80 -6.34 8.36 -6.84
CA GLY A 80 -5.19 8.45 -5.95
C GLY A 80 -4.34 9.65 -6.30
N VAL A 81 -3.17 9.76 -5.68
CA VAL A 81 -2.25 10.87 -5.92
C VAL A 81 -0.85 10.37 -6.28
N GLU A 82 -0.25 10.96 -7.29
CA GLU A 82 1.14 10.77 -7.64
C GLU A 82 1.98 11.82 -6.94
N PRO A 83 2.85 11.45 -6.00
CA PRO A 83 3.78 12.38 -5.38
C PRO A 83 4.85 12.84 -6.37
N SER A 84 5.17 14.12 -6.33
CA SER A 84 6.31 14.70 -7.04
C SER A 84 7.44 14.96 -6.06
N TRP A 85 8.49 14.17 -6.15
CA TRP A 85 9.68 14.34 -5.32
C TRP A 85 10.72 15.21 -6.04
N GLY A 86 11.42 16.05 -5.25
CA GLY A 86 12.68 16.65 -5.70
C GLY A 86 13.81 15.61 -5.72
N THR A 87 15.05 16.08 -5.79
CA THR A 87 16.23 15.21 -5.83
C THR A 87 16.85 14.91 -4.46
N THR A 88 16.25 15.42 -3.40
CA THR A 88 16.73 15.25 -2.02
C THR A 88 16.10 14.02 -1.39
N ALA A 89 16.94 13.15 -0.81
CA ALA A 89 16.47 11.98 -0.06
C ALA A 89 15.83 12.38 1.28
N TRP A 90 14.93 11.56 1.78
CA TRP A 90 14.28 11.70 3.09
C TRP A 90 13.50 13.00 3.30
N VAL A 91 12.99 13.56 2.23
CA VAL A 91 12.07 14.70 2.26
C VAL A 91 10.73 14.30 1.69
N THR A 92 9.67 14.96 2.13
CA THR A 92 8.33 14.76 1.60
C THR A 92 8.22 15.19 0.15
N ALA A 93 7.13 14.80 -0.52
CA ALA A 93 6.85 15.25 -1.87
C ALA A 93 6.56 16.76 -1.89
N SER A 94 7.03 17.43 -2.93
CA SER A 94 6.82 18.88 -3.13
C SER A 94 5.42 19.22 -3.62
N SER A 95 4.77 18.28 -4.28
CA SER A 95 3.39 18.42 -4.79
C SER A 95 2.80 17.04 -5.07
N TYR A 96 1.49 17.01 -5.32
CA TYR A 96 0.75 15.80 -5.63
C TYR A 96 -0.16 16.03 -6.83
N LEU A 97 -0.13 15.09 -7.78
CA LEU A 97 -1.03 15.10 -8.92
C LEU A 97 -2.15 14.08 -8.70
N LYS A 98 -3.38 14.56 -8.63
CA LYS A 98 -4.57 13.69 -8.54
C LYS A 98 -4.77 12.92 -9.85
N GLN A 99 -5.03 11.63 -9.77
CA GLN A 99 -5.24 10.72 -10.90
C GLN A 99 -6.43 9.80 -10.67
N VAL A 100 -7.28 9.67 -11.68
CA VAL A 100 -8.40 8.70 -11.68
C VAL A 100 -7.97 7.43 -12.39
N PHE A 101 -8.22 6.28 -11.79
CA PHE A 101 -7.79 4.99 -12.27
C PHE A 101 -8.71 4.45 -13.36
N THR A 102 -8.43 4.82 -14.59
CA THR A 102 -9.24 4.45 -15.77
C THR A 102 -8.83 3.12 -16.40
N ASN A 103 -7.66 2.60 -16.04
CA ASN A 103 -7.13 1.34 -16.56
C ASN A 103 -6.13 0.72 -15.56
N THR A 104 -5.70 -0.52 -15.81
CA THR A 104 -4.77 -1.25 -14.93
C THR A 104 -3.31 -1.20 -15.38
N THR A 105 -2.96 -0.44 -16.40
CA THR A 105 -1.60 -0.39 -16.96
C THR A 105 -0.89 0.93 -16.69
N GLY A 106 -1.63 2.01 -16.43
CA GLY A 106 -1.09 3.35 -16.20
C GLY A 106 -0.96 3.74 -14.73
N PHE A 107 -1.66 3.06 -13.83
CA PHE A 107 -1.78 3.48 -12.43
C PHE A 107 -1.19 2.45 -11.47
N LYS A 108 -0.68 2.93 -10.35
CA LYS A 108 0.03 2.13 -9.36
C LYS A 108 -0.69 2.16 -8.02
N GLN A 109 -0.65 1.06 -7.28
CA GLN A 109 -1.42 0.93 -6.04
C GLN A 109 -1.01 1.94 -4.97
N TYR A 110 0.28 2.29 -4.88
CA TYR A 110 0.73 3.26 -3.89
C TYR A 110 0.04 4.63 -4.06
N GLN A 111 -0.37 5.00 -5.28
CA GLN A 111 -1.08 6.26 -5.53
C GLN A 111 -2.40 6.32 -4.76
N LEU A 112 -3.11 5.19 -4.64
CA LEU A 112 -4.30 5.10 -3.79
C LEU A 112 -3.94 5.32 -2.32
N CYS A 113 -2.92 4.64 -1.83
CA CYS A 113 -2.53 4.70 -0.42
C CYS A 113 -2.04 6.09 -0.01
N MET A 114 -1.28 6.75 -0.90
CA MET A 114 -0.69 8.07 -0.65
C MET A 114 -1.73 9.18 -0.46
N LYS A 115 -2.97 9.01 -0.91
CA LYS A 115 -4.00 10.03 -0.66
C LYS A 115 -4.33 10.20 0.83
N CYS A 116 -4.08 9.15 1.65
CA CYS A 116 -4.29 9.20 3.10
C CYS A 116 -2.98 9.02 3.90
N HIS A 117 -1.99 8.32 3.34
CA HIS A 117 -0.73 7.98 4.00
C HIS A 117 0.42 8.92 3.64
N SER A 118 0.15 10.12 3.20
CA SER A 118 1.16 11.13 2.89
C SER A 118 0.72 12.54 3.31
N SER A 119 1.64 13.49 3.21
CA SER A 119 1.36 14.90 3.47
C SER A 119 0.29 15.51 2.53
N TYR A 120 -0.15 14.78 1.51
CA TYR A 120 -1.36 15.15 0.78
C TYR A 120 -2.58 15.26 1.71
N ALA A 121 -2.74 14.32 2.65
CA ALA A 121 -3.86 14.26 3.57
C ALA A 121 -3.69 15.15 4.81
N PHE A 122 -2.47 15.32 5.31
CA PHE A 122 -2.23 15.97 6.61
C PHE A 122 -1.25 17.16 6.54
N ALA A 123 -0.98 17.68 5.35
CA ALA A 123 -0.02 18.75 5.13
C ALA A 123 1.38 18.41 5.68
N SER A 124 2.02 19.32 6.42
CA SER A 124 3.39 19.14 6.88
C SER A 124 3.55 18.32 8.17
N THR A 125 2.46 18.09 8.91
CA THR A 125 2.55 17.47 10.23
C THR A 125 1.74 16.19 10.28
N PRO A 126 2.38 15.03 10.22
CA PRO A 126 1.68 13.76 10.36
C PRO A 126 0.97 13.66 11.72
N PRO A 127 -0.27 13.17 11.76
CA PRO A 127 -0.94 12.87 13.02
C PRO A 127 -0.18 11.83 13.83
N THR A 128 -0.33 11.85 15.15
CA THR A 128 0.33 10.90 16.06
C THR A 128 0.13 9.46 15.61
N GLY A 129 1.22 8.72 15.45
CA GLY A 129 1.24 7.32 15.03
C GLY A 129 1.03 7.10 13.51
N ILE A 130 1.06 8.17 12.70
CA ILE A 130 1.14 8.10 11.25
C ILE A 130 2.51 8.61 10.80
N THR A 131 3.10 7.94 9.81
CA THR A 131 4.33 8.36 9.13
C THR A 131 3.97 8.84 7.73
N ASP A 132 4.59 9.91 7.26
CA ASP A 132 4.47 10.32 5.86
C ASP A 132 5.18 9.30 4.95
N GLN A 133 4.40 8.44 4.32
CA GLN A 133 4.94 7.42 3.42
C GLN A 133 5.60 8.00 2.17
N ALA A 134 5.31 9.26 1.81
CA ALA A 134 6.01 9.92 0.73
C ALA A 134 7.49 10.21 1.08
N ILE A 135 7.83 10.37 2.35
CA ILE A 135 9.23 10.44 2.81
C ILE A 135 9.89 9.07 2.70
N GLU A 136 9.25 8.04 3.24
CA GLU A 136 9.81 6.68 3.30
C GLU A 136 10.01 6.05 1.92
N LEU A 137 9.12 6.36 0.98
CA LEU A 137 9.12 5.82 -0.38
C LEU A 137 9.71 6.79 -1.42
N ASN A 138 10.36 7.84 -0.96
CA ASN A 138 11.04 8.79 -1.83
C ASN A 138 12.10 8.06 -2.69
N PRO A 139 12.04 8.17 -4.03
CA PRO A 139 12.92 7.42 -4.93
C PRO A 139 14.41 7.81 -4.84
N TYR A 140 14.72 8.88 -4.14
CA TYR A 140 16.10 9.31 -3.87
C TYR A 140 16.67 8.76 -2.56
N ASN A 141 15.87 8.08 -1.75
CA ASN A 141 16.35 7.38 -0.57
C ASN A 141 17.33 6.26 -0.97
N ARG A 142 18.31 5.99 -0.13
CA ARG A 142 19.26 4.88 -0.36
C ARG A 142 18.63 3.50 -0.20
N GLY A 143 17.56 3.39 0.58
CA GLY A 143 16.75 2.20 0.75
C GLY A 143 15.29 2.56 0.57
N ALA A 144 14.58 1.82 -0.26
CA ALA A 144 13.15 1.96 -0.46
C ALA A 144 12.57 0.66 -0.99
N HIS A 145 11.31 0.41 -0.71
CA HIS A 145 10.56 -0.64 -1.40
C HIS A 145 10.28 -0.20 -2.84
N PRO A 146 10.37 -1.09 -3.84
CA PRO A 146 10.20 -0.76 -5.25
C PRO A 146 8.72 -0.55 -5.62
N VAL A 147 7.99 0.27 -4.87
CA VAL A 147 6.56 0.53 -5.11
C VAL A 147 6.35 1.49 -6.28
N ARG A 148 7.28 2.40 -6.52
CA ARG A 148 7.20 3.36 -7.62
C ARG A 148 7.74 2.76 -8.91
N ALA A 149 8.93 2.21 -8.86
CA ALA A 149 9.62 1.60 -9.99
C ALA A 149 10.59 0.53 -9.48
N GLY A 150 11.02 -0.38 -10.33
CA GLY A 150 12.10 -1.31 -10.00
C GLY A 150 13.38 -0.56 -9.58
N LEU A 151 14.17 -1.13 -8.69
CA LEU A 151 15.31 -0.44 -8.09
C LEU A 151 16.36 0.00 -9.13
N ASN A 152 16.53 -0.75 -10.21
CA ASN A 152 17.42 -0.36 -11.30
C ASN A 152 16.89 0.81 -12.15
N SER A 153 15.62 1.15 -12.02
CA SER A 153 14.97 2.23 -12.77
C SER A 153 14.84 3.52 -11.97
N GLN A 154 15.34 3.54 -10.75
CA GLN A 154 15.34 4.73 -9.91
C GLN A 154 16.56 5.60 -10.26
N THR A 155 16.35 6.92 -10.32
CA THR A 155 17.38 7.88 -10.69
C THR A 155 17.74 8.77 -9.51
N GLY A 156 19.00 9.18 -9.47
CA GLY A 156 19.53 10.07 -8.43
C GLY A 156 20.88 9.60 -7.91
N SER A 157 21.64 10.50 -7.27
CA SER A 157 22.95 10.18 -6.68
C SER A 157 22.86 9.17 -5.53
N THR A 158 21.69 9.03 -4.95
CA THR A 158 21.37 8.11 -3.84
C THR A 158 20.49 6.95 -4.28
N THR A 159 20.43 6.69 -5.59
CA THR A 159 19.59 5.62 -6.16
C THR A 159 19.74 4.32 -5.37
N PRO A 160 18.64 3.74 -4.86
CA PRO A 160 18.70 2.46 -4.18
C PRO A 160 19.20 1.37 -5.12
N LYS A 161 20.11 0.56 -4.63
CA LYS A 161 20.57 -0.61 -5.37
C LYS A 161 19.79 -1.84 -4.93
N PRO A 162 19.49 -2.77 -5.86
CA PRO A 162 18.84 -4.01 -5.49
C PRO A 162 19.77 -4.82 -4.57
N LEU A 163 19.16 -5.59 -3.69
CA LEU A 163 19.85 -6.56 -2.85
C LEU A 163 20.64 -7.56 -3.71
N ALA A 164 21.68 -8.17 -3.16
CA ALA A 164 22.39 -9.26 -3.85
C ALA A 164 21.47 -10.47 -4.05
N ALA A 165 21.75 -11.31 -5.04
CA ALA A 165 20.90 -12.48 -5.35
C ALA A 165 20.72 -13.42 -4.16
N THR A 166 21.75 -13.51 -3.31
CA THR A 166 21.77 -14.34 -2.10
C THR A 166 20.97 -13.75 -0.93
N GLN A 167 20.52 -12.52 -1.04
CA GLN A 167 19.77 -11.80 0.00
C GLN A 167 18.26 -11.78 -0.25
N VAL A 168 17.80 -12.39 -1.34
CA VAL A 168 16.39 -12.42 -1.72
C VAL A 168 15.95 -13.86 -1.96
N SER A 169 14.67 -14.10 -1.73
CA SER A 169 14.01 -15.38 -1.96
C SER A 169 12.85 -15.21 -2.92
N ALA A 170 12.41 -16.33 -3.48
CA ALA A 170 11.19 -16.32 -4.29
C ALA A 170 10.01 -15.70 -3.51
N PRO A 171 9.15 -14.94 -4.17
CA PRO A 171 9.11 -14.65 -5.60
C PRO A 171 9.94 -13.43 -6.05
N TRP A 172 10.74 -12.79 -5.18
CA TRP A 172 11.42 -11.50 -5.40
C TRP A 172 12.81 -11.63 -6.04
N THR A 173 13.00 -12.61 -6.89
CA THR A 173 14.33 -12.96 -7.43
C THR A 173 14.84 -12.02 -8.52
N ALA A 174 13.97 -11.34 -9.24
CA ALA A 174 14.33 -10.34 -10.26
C ALA A 174 14.44 -8.92 -9.68
N ARG A 175 15.23 -8.79 -8.63
CA ARG A 175 15.39 -7.66 -7.70
C ARG A 175 15.50 -6.26 -8.30
N GLY A 176 15.99 -6.11 -9.52
CA GLY A 176 16.19 -4.79 -10.15
C GLY A 176 15.01 -4.31 -10.95
N THR A 177 14.15 -5.21 -11.39
CA THR A 177 13.04 -4.94 -12.30
C THR A 177 11.67 -5.18 -11.69
N GLN A 178 11.59 -6.04 -10.67
CA GLN A 178 10.34 -6.28 -9.95
C GLN A 178 9.88 -5.04 -9.20
N THR A 179 8.58 -4.86 -9.16
CA THR A 179 7.90 -3.84 -8.37
C THR A 179 6.90 -4.50 -7.43
N MET A 180 6.53 -3.81 -6.36
CA MET A 180 5.59 -4.33 -5.36
C MET A 180 4.46 -3.36 -5.08
N SER A 181 3.33 -3.91 -4.71
CA SER A 181 2.19 -3.18 -4.17
C SER A 181 2.27 -3.13 -2.65
N CYS A 182 1.67 -2.13 -2.03
CA CYS A 182 1.55 -2.05 -0.58
C CYS A 182 0.85 -3.29 -0.01
N SER A 183 -0.16 -3.81 -0.72
CA SER A 183 -0.88 -5.02 -0.34
C SER A 183 -0.08 -6.33 -0.51
N ASP A 184 1.11 -6.31 -1.09
CA ASP A 184 1.98 -7.48 -1.08
C ASP A 184 2.47 -7.81 0.34
N CYS A 185 2.58 -6.78 1.19
CA CYS A 185 2.97 -6.90 2.59
C CYS A 185 1.83 -6.57 3.56
N HIS A 186 0.95 -5.62 3.20
CA HIS A 186 -0.19 -5.21 4.01
C HIS A 186 -1.47 -5.88 3.50
N ASP A 187 -1.84 -6.99 4.12
CA ASP A 187 -2.99 -7.82 3.75
C ASP A 187 -3.42 -8.66 4.98
N SER A 188 -4.40 -9.52 4.83
CA SER A 188 -4.76 -10.45 5.89
C SER A 188 -3.60 -11.40 6.23
N ASP A 189 -3.50 -11.74 7.50
CA ASP A 189 -2.61 -12.78 8.04
C ASP A 189 -3.08 -14.21 7.69
N VAL A 190 -4.26 -14.36 7.10
CA VAL A 190 -4.82 -15.64 6.67
C VAL A 190 -4.92 -15.67 5.14
N ALA A 191 -4.24 -16.63 4.50
CA ALA A 191 -4.11 -16.71 3.05
C ALA A 191 -5.44 -16.88 2.29
N SER A 192 -6.44 -17.53 2.92
CA SER A 192 -7.77 -17.76 2.34
C SER A 192 -8.70 -16.55 2.44
N ASP A 193 -8.36 -15.54 3.22
CA ASP A 193 -9.16 -14.34 3.40
C ASP A 193 -9.24 -13.51 2.11
N PRO A 194 -10.23 -12.62 2.04
CA PRO A 194 -10.28 -11.61 0.99
C PRO A 194 -8.99 -10.78 0.94
N LYS A 195 -8.42 -10.62 -0.24
CA LYS A 195 -7.20 -9.83 -0.44
C LYS A 195 -7.43 -8.34 -0.21
N GLY A 196 -6.38 -7.66 0.22
CA GLY A 196 -6.38 -6.22 0.49
C GLY A 196 -6.26 -5.88 1.97
N THR A 197 -6.03 -4.63 2.25
CA THR A 197 -5.73 -4.08 3.58
C THR A 197 -6.96 -3.93 4.48
N HIS A 198 -7.83 -4.94 4.53
CA HIS A 198 -9.09 -4.87 5.29
C HIS A 198 -8.87 -5.14 6.78
N GLY A 199 -8.08 -6.15 7.13
CA GLY A 199 -7.80 -6.51 8.51
C GLY A 199 -6.81 -7.65 8.64
N SER A 200 -6.01 -7.62 9.72
CA SER A 200 -5.00 -8.61 10.06
C SER A 200 -4.88 -8.76 11.58
N ALA A 201 -4.52 -9.93 12.06
CA ALA A 201 -4.10 -10.12 13.45
C ALA A 201 -2.63 -9.68 13.65
N ALA A 202 -1.85 -9.54 12.58
CA ALA A 202 -0.49 -9.05 12.64
C ALA A 202 -0.43 -7.51 12.64
N ALA A 203 0.44 -6.96 13.48
CA ALA A 203 0.60 -5.52 13.67
C ALA A 203 0.80 -4.77 12.35
N ARG A 204 0.22 -3.57 12.25
CA ARG A 204 0.27 -2.68 11.08
C ARG A 204 -0.32 -3.30 9.81
N LEU A 205 -1.36 -4.12 9.95
CA LEU A 205 -2.03 -4.79 8.83
C LEU A 205 -1.08 -5.66 7.99
N LYS A 206 -0.01 -6.19 8.57
CA LYS A 206 0.91 -7.04 7.82
C LYS A 206 0.32 -8.44 7.61
N LYS A 207 0.74 -9.09 6.54
CA LYS A 207 0.64 -10.54 6.42
C LYS A 207 1.42 -11.17 7.56
N GLY A 208 0.84 -12.16 8.23
CA GLY A 208 1.52 -12.88 9.30
C GLY A 208 2.77 -13.60 8.80
N THR A 209 3.67 -13.93 9.72
CA THR A 209 4.80 -14.82 9.43
C THR A 209 4.29 -16.15 8.88
N GLY A 210 4.92 -16.66 7.84
CA GLY A 210 4.50 -17.89 7.18
C GLY A 210 3.62 -17.72 5.94
N ILE A 211 3.08 -16.53 5.73
CA ILE A 211 2.32 -16.23 4.50
C ILE A 211 3.22 -15.41 3.57
N TYR A 212 3.71 -16.04 2.52
CA TYR A 212 4.59 -15.46 1.50
C TYR A 212 5.97 -14.96 2.01
N TRP A 213 6.33 -15.26 3.25
CA TRP A 213 7.65 -14.96 3.77
C TRP A 213 8.58 -16.16 3.56
N PRO A 214 9.82 -15.94 3.10
CA PRO A 214 10.76 -17.01 2.96
C PRO A 214 11.15 -17.59 4.33
N THR A 215 11.49 -18.86 4.36
CA THR A 215 12.18 -19.48 5.48
C THR A 215 13.69 -19.32 5.32
N ASN A 216 14.43 -19.23 6.41
CA ASN A 216 15.88 -19.34 6.36
C ASN A 216 16.31 -20.80 6.02
N ALA A 217 17.61 -21.04 5.85
CA ALA A 217 18.15 -22.34 5.54
C ALA A 217 17.81 -23.44 6.59
N SER A 218 17.44 -23.04 7.79
CA SER A 218 16.99 -23.94 8.87
C SER A 218 15.47 -24.14 8.90
N GLY A 219 14.74 -23.63 7.92
CA GLY A 219 13.29 -23.74 7.86
C GLY A 219 12.54 -22.81 8.81
N VAL A 220 13.23 -21.89 9.46
CA VAL A 220 12.61 -20.89 10.34
C VAL A 220 12.11 -19.72 9.51
N LEU A 221 10.86 -19.32 9.73
CA LEU A 221 10.28 -18.15 9.08
C LEU A 221 10.98 -16.86 9.53
N TYR A 222 11.27 -15.98 8.60
CA TYR A 222 11.73 -14.63 8.96
C TYR A 222 10.60 -13.89 9.66
N ASN A 223 10.88 -13.41 10.86
CA ASN A 223 10.01 -12.49 11.56
C ASN A 223 10.44 -11.06 11.22
N LEU A 224 9.60 -10.35 10.50
CA LEU A 224 9.75 -8.92 10.28
C LEU A 224 9.02 -8.19 11.41
N GLY A 225 9.58 -8.30 12.61
CA GLY A 225 9.07 -7.69 13.84
C GLY A 225 8.72 -6.20 13.72
#